data_611e7a992058799adade554d3c032638
#
_entry.id   611e7a992058799adade554d3c032638
#
_cell.length_a   1.000
_cell.length_b   1.000
_cell.length_c   1.000
_cell.angle_alpha   90.00
_cell.angle_beta   90.00
_cell.angle_gamma   90.00
#
_symmetry.space_group_name_H-M   'P 1'
#
loop_
_entity.id
_entity.type
_entity.pdbx_description
1 polymer ?
#
loop_
_entity_poly.entity_id
_entity_poly.type
_entity_poly.pdbx_seq_one_letter_code
_entity_poly.pdbx_strand_id
1 'polypeptide(L)'
;MRRRIYLDYNAGAPLDGRVHAAMDPVLGEKPGNASSIHAFGREARVLLEEARAHLGALLGAADKDEVVFVSGGTEADNLAVLGVALARADQGRHVITSAVEHPAVLAASAALEKAGFTVTALRVDGEGRLDPAELRRAIRPDTVLVSLMHANNETGVLFDLPALAAVAHAARVPVHTDAVQSFGKVPVRVPDLGVDLLSLSGHKIGGPAGSGALYVRSGVRLAPRLLGGSQERERRAGTENLAAAVGLAAAAELALAEREAEAARLCALRDTLEARVQERIPGVAVNGGGPPRLPQTSNLAFPGVEAEELLVALDLAGFACSAGAACSSGALEPSHVLRAMGLPPERVRGSIRVSLGRATTAEEVDA
;
A
#
# COMPACT_ATOMS: atom_id res chain seq x y z
N MET A 1 22.18 -15.86 22.29
CA MET A 1 20.84 -15.67 21.72
C MET A 1 20.85 -16.19 20.29
N ARG A 2 19.83 -16.94 19.87
CA ARG A 2 19.70 -17.31 18.45
C ARG A 2 19.54 -16.03 17.63
N ARG A 3 20.18 -15.95 16.45
CA ARG A 3 20.00 -14.84 15.50
C ARG A 3 18.52 -14.79 15.09
N ARG A 4 17.88 -13.62 15.18
CA ARG A 4 16.53 -13.41 14.68
C ARG A 4 16.59 -12.90 13.25
N ILE A 5 15.81 -13.50 12.36
CA ILE A 5 15.73 -13.17 10.94
C ILE A 5 14.34 -12.59 10.66
N TYR A 6 14.29 -11.35 10.16
CA TYR A 6 13.05 -10.65 9.89
C TYR A 6 12.68 -10.75 8.40
N LEU A 7 11.64 -11.50 8.12
CA LEU A 7 11.14 -11.77 6.76
C LEU A 7 9.67 -11.30 6.59
N ASP A 8 9.30 -10.19 7.26
CA ASP A 8 7.94 -9.64 7.22
C ASP A 8 7.91 -8.15 6.87
N TYR A 9 8.73 -7.73 5.89
CA TYR A 9 8.84 -6.32 5.47
C TYR A 9 7.55 -5.76 4.86
N ASN A 10 6.63 -6.59 4.36
CA ASN A 10 5.31 -6.14 3.90
C ASN A 10 4.39 -5.74 5.07
N ALA A 11 4.62 -6.23 6.29
CA ALA A 11 3.92 -5.74 7.48
C ALA A 11 4.50 -4.41 7.95
N GLY A 12 5.83 -4.23 7.90
CA GLY A 12 6.50 -2.99 8.23
C GLY A 12 8.01 -3.07 7.98
N ALA A 13 8.58 -2.02 7.39
CA ALA A 13 10.03 -1.88 7.25
C ALA A 13 10.58 -1.14 8.48
N PRO A 14 11.77 -1.52 9.00
CA PRO A 14 12.47 -0.73 10.00
C PRO A 14 12.72 0.70 9.51
N LEU A 15 12.67 1.67 10.43
CA LEU A 15 13.01 3.06 10.12
C LEU A 15 14.46 3.15 9.64
N ASP A 16 14.68 3.77 8.48
CA ASP A 16 16.04 4.01 7.96
C ASP A 16 16.74 5.07 8.81
N GLY A 17 17.98 4.83 9.23
CA GLY A 17 18.74 5.77 10.04
C GLY A 17 18.95 7.13 9.39
N ARG A 18 18.99 7.19 8.06
CA ARG A 18 19.08 8.46 7.29
C ARG A 18 17.79 9.25 7.36
N VAL A 19 16.64 8.55 7.36
CA VAL A 19 15.31 9.15 7.55
C VAL A 19 15.19 9.67 8.97
N HIS A 20 15.62 8.89 9.97
CA HIS A 20 15.66 9.35 11.37
C HIS A 20 16.47 10.63 11.51
N ALA A 21 17.70 10.67 10.95
CA ALA A 21 18.55 11.85 10.97
C ALA A 21 17.92 13.08 10.30
N ALA A 22 17.11 12.90 9.25
CA ALA A 22 16.37 14.00 8.62
C ALA A 22 15.23 14.54 9.51
N MET A 23 14.65 13.69 10.38
CA MET A 23 13.58 14.06 11.31
C MET A 23 14.09 14.75 12.59
N ASP A 24 15.29 14.41 13.06
CA ASP A 24 15.85 14.89 14.33
C ASP A 24 15.79 16.42 14.54
N PRO A 25 16.17 17.26 13.57
CA PRO A 25 16.12 18.72 13.73
C PRO A 25 14.69 19.24 13.93
N VAL A 26 13.72 18.55 13.36
CA VAL A 26 12.29 18.92 13.44
C VAL A 26 11.68 18.49 14.77
N LEU A 27 12.11 17.34 15.30
CA LEU A 27 11.62 16.80 16.57
C LEU A 27 12.17 17.56 17.78
N GLY A 28 13.43 18.00 17.74
CA GLY A 28 14.12 18.56 18.89
C GLY A 28 14.23 20.10 18.89
N GLU A 29 14.47 20.72 17.75
CA GLU A 29 14.96 22.11 17.69
C GLU A 29 13.98 23.12 17.07
N LYS A 30 12.92 22.66 16.41
CA LYS A 30 12.02 23.53 15.64
C LYS A 30 10.57 23.46 16.16
N PRO A 31 10.27 24.10 17.28
CA PRO A 31 8.89 24.21 17.73
C PRO A 31 8.12 25.13 16.78
N GLY A 32 6.92 24.72 16.38
CA GLY A 32 6.05 25.59 15.60
C GLY A 32 4.86 24.85 15.01
N ASN A 33 3.74 25.55 15.00
CA ASN A 33 2.56 25.13 14.25
C ASN A 33 2.58 25.84 12.90
N ALA A 34 2.53 25.10 11.79
CA ALA A 34 2.58 25.64 10.42
C ALA A 34 1.43 26.63 10.12
N SER A 35 0.36 26.64 10.94
CA SER A 35 -0.73 27.60 10.84
C SER A 35 -0.46 28.94 11.53
N SER A 36 0.61 29.07 12.36
CA SER A 36 0.93 30.28 13.09
C SER A 36 1.60 31.36 12.23
N ILE A 37 1.31 32.64 12.51
CA ILE A 37 1.84 33.77 11.74
C ILE A 37 3.25 34.25 12.18
N HIS A 38 3.70 33.86 13.38
CA HIS A 38 5.02 34.21 13.93
C HIS A 38 6.16 33.44 13.25
N ALA A 39 7.41 33.83 13.47
CA ALA A 39 8.58 33.26 12.79
C ALA A 39 8.64 31.73 12.87
N PHE A 40 8.48 31.14 14.06
CA PHE A 40 8.50 29.67 14.24
C PHE A 40 7.42 28.95 13.41
N GLY A 41 6.21 29.55 13.30
CA GLY A 41 5.15 28.97 12.46
C GLY A 41 5.46 29.07 10.97
N ARG A 42 6.08 30.20 10.53
CA ARG A 42 6.50 30.33 9.14
C ARG A 42 7.61 29.34 8.77
N GLU A 43 8.58 29.11 9.67
CA GLU A 43 9.63 28.11 9.49
C GLU A 43 9.05 26.70 9.38
N ALA A 44 8.13 26.33 10.29
CA ALA A 44 7.43 25.06 10.21
C ALA A 44 6.65 24.89 8.91
N ARG A 45 5.99 25.95 8.43
CA ARG A 45 5.29 25.95 7.13
C ARG A 45 6.24 25.75 5.96
N VAL A 46 7.41 26.38 5.95
CA VAL A 46 8.40 26.20 4.91
C VAL A 46 8.81 24.74 4.81
N LEU A 47 9.16 24.10 5.92
CA LEU A 47 9.56 22.70 5.95
C LEU A 47 8.45 21.75 5.49
N LEU A 48 7.20 22.03 5.89
CA LEU A 48 6.04 21.24 5.47
C LEU A 48 5.83 21.33 3.96
N GLU A 49 5.92 22.56 3.41
CA GLU A 49 5.71 22.80 1.99
C GLU A 49 6.88 22.29 1.13
N GLU A 50 8.11 22.32 1.65
CA GLU A 50 9.28 21.68 1.00
C GLU A 50 9.12 20.18 0.95
N ALA A 51 8.74 19.53 2.05
CA ALA A 51 8.44 18.08 2.08
C ALA A 51 7.33 17.72 1.11
N ARG A 52 6.27 18.56 1.03
CA ARG A 52 5.15 18.37 0.10
C ARG A 52 5.58 18.49 -1.36
N ALA A 53 6.32 19.52 -1.68
CA ALA A 53 6.85 19.76 -3.04
C ALA A 53 7.78 18.63 -3.48
N HIS A 54 8.66 18.18 -2.57
CA HIS A 54 9.58 17.07 -2.83
C HIS A 54 8.81 15.77 -3.11
N LEU A 55 7.89 15.38 -2.23
CA LEU A 55 7.08 14.17 -2.44
C LEU A 55 6.23 14.26 -3.72
N GLY A 56 5.66 15.43 -4.02
CA GLY A 56 4.93 15.69 -5.27
C GLY A 56 5.80 15.47 -6.50
N ALA A 57 7.02 16.01 -6.51
CA ALA A 57 7.99 15.81 -7.60
C ALA A 57 8.35 14.34 -7.79
N LEU A 58 8.59 13.58 -6.70
CA LEU A 58 8.90 12.16 -6.73
C LEU A 58 7.74 11.32 -7.29
N LEU A 59 6.50 11.70 -7.01
CA LEU A 59 5.29 11.08 -7.57
C LEU A 59 5.04 11.48 -9.03
N GLY A 60 5.64 12.55 -9.52
CA GLY A 60 5.34 13.15 -10.82
C GLY A 60 4.02 13.92 -10.83
N ALA A 61 3.60 14.46 -9.67
CA ALA A 61 2.45 15.34 -9.56
C ALA A 61 2.67 16.64 -10.34
N ALA A 62 1.60 17.20 -10.91
CA ALA A 62 1.66 18.45 -11.65
C ALA A 62 1.83 19.67 -10.72
N ASP A 63 1.29 19.59 -9.52
CA ASP A 63 1.38 20.58 -8.46
C ASP A 63 1.60 19.90 -7.10
N LYS A 64 2.42 20.53 -6.24
CA LYS A 64 2.61 20.06 -4.87
C LYS A 64 1.30 19.99 -4.07
N ASP A 65 0.33 20.83 -4.42
CA ASP A 65 -0.97 20.91 -3.78
C ASP A 65 -1.86 19.67 -4.05
N GLU A 66 -1.43 18.81 -4.97
CA GLU A 66 -2.04 17.49 -5.19
C GLU A 66 -1.66 16.46 -4.12
N VAL A 67 -0.70 16.77 -3.23
CA VAL A 67 -0.31 15.89 -2.12
C VAL A 67 -1.01 16.31 -0.84
N VAL A 68 -1.63 15.37 -0.13
CA VAL A 68 -2.28 15.52 1.18
C VAL A 68 -1.57 14.62 2.18
N PHE A 69 -0.97 15.17 3.23
CA PHE A 69 -0.38 14.36 4.29
C PHE A 69 -1.45 13.76 5.20
N VAL A 70 -1.29 12.48 5.51
CA VAL A 70 -2.19 11.68 6.36
C VAL A 70 -1.37 10.80 7.31
N SER A 71 -2.02 10.09 8.22
CA SER A 71 -1.34 9.25 9.22
C SER A 71 -0.88 7.89 8.68
N GLY A 72 -1.20 7.52 7.46
CA GLY A 72 -0.80 6.24 6.86
C GLY A 72 -1.73 5.82 5.73
N GLY A 73 -1.47 4.63 5.15
CA GLY A 73 -2.23 4.09 4.03
C GLY A 73 -3.72 3.94 4.34
N THR A 74 -4.07 3.44 5.52
CA THR A 74 -5.48 3.28 5.92
C THR A 74 -6.25 4.60 5.91
N GLU A 75 -5.67 5.70 6.40
CA GLU A 75 -6.31 7.01 6.34
C GLU A 75 -6.38 7.51 4.89
N ALA A 76 -5.31 7.31 4.09
CA ALA A 76 -5.29 7.67 2.68
C ALA A 76 -6.41 6.96 1.89
N ASP A 77 -6.54 5.64 2.04
CA ASP A 77 -7.57 4.83 1.38
C ASP A 77 -8.98 5.25 1.78
N ASN A 78 -9.22 5.45 3.08
CA ASN A 78 -10.52 5.93 3.56
C ASN A 78 -10.85 7.32 3.02
N LEU A 79 -9.87 8.24 3.01
CA LEU A 79 -10.04 9.57 2.46
C LEU A 79 -10.33 9.53 0.95
N ALA A 80 -9.63 8.68 0.21
CA ALA A 80 -9.86 8.49 -1.23
C ALA A 80 -11.23 7.88 -1.50
N VAL A 81 -11.52 6.70 -0.95
CA VAL A 81 -12.72 5.91 -1.28
C VAL A 81 -13.98 6.61 -0.78
N LEU A 82 -14.04 6.93 0.51
CA LEU A 82 -15.21 7.59 1.09
C LEU A 82 -15.31 9.05 0.63
N GLY A 83 -14.17 9.76 0.59
CA GLY A 83 -14.14 11.18 0.25
C GLY A 83 -14.60 11.46 -1.18
N VAL A 84 -14.15 10.69 -2.16
CA VAL A 84 -14.56 10.85 -3.56
C VAL A 84 -16.01 10.40 -3.76
N ALA A 85 -16.39 9.21 -3.25
CA ALA A 85 -17.73 8.69 -3.42
C ALA A 85 -18.80 9.65 -2.85
N LEU A 86 -18.59 10.16 -1.64
CA LEU A 86 -19.51 11.11 -1.00
C LEU A 86 -19.52 12.47 -1.70
N ALA A 87 -18.38 12.98 -2.18
CA ALA A 87 -18.31 14.25 -2.91
C ALA A 87 -18.99 14.19 -4.29
N ARG A 88 -19.22 12.99 -4.82
CA ARG A 88 -19.84 12.74 -6.13
C ARG A 88 -21.20 12.03 -6.03
N ALA A 89 -21.79 11.96 -4.84
CA ALA A 89 -23.07 11.29 -4.61
C ALA A 89 -24.25 11.90 -5.40
N ASP A 90 -24.10 13.13 -5.88
CA ASP A 90 -24.99 13.81 -6.81
C ASP A 90 -24.91 13.31 -8.26
N GLN A 91 -23.80 12.64 -8.63
CA GLN A 91 -23.55 12.11 -9.97
C GLN A 91 -23.85 10.61 -10.08
N GLY A 92 -23.84 9.89 -8.97
CA GLY A 92 -24.13 8.46 -8.91
C GLY A 92 -23.76 7.83 -7.57
N ARG A 93 -24.12 6.56 -7.39
CA ARG A 93 -23.92 5.83 -6.14
C ARG A 93 -23.34 4.43 -6.37
N HIS A 94 -22.48 4.28 -7.37
CA HIS A 94 -21.80 3.02 -7.62
C HIS A 94 -20.28 3.20 -7.53
N VAL A 95 -19.63 2.29 -6.82
CA VAL A 95 -18.17 2.21 -6.66
C VAL A 95 -17.71 0.81 -7.09
N ILE A 96 -16.58 0.76 -7.79
CA ILE A 96 -15.95 -0.50 -8.19
C ILE A 96 -14.64 -0.64 -7.43
N THR A 97 -14.39 -1.84 -6.91
CA THR A 97 -13.13 -2.23 -6.26
C THR A 97 -12.75 -3.66 -6.67
N SER A 98 -11.69 -4.24 -6.11
CA SER A 98 -11.36 -5.65 -6.31
C SER A 98 -11.63 -6.49 -5.06
N ALA A 99 -11.82 -7.79 -5.23
CA ALA A 99 -12.03 -8.72 -4.12
C ALA A 99 -10.76 -9.01 -3.29
N VAL A 100 -9.59 -8.53 -3.76
CA VAL A 100 -8.27 -8.78 -3.14
C VAL A 100 -7.65 -7.53 -2.52
N GLU A 101 -8.44 -6.46 -2.35
CA GLU A 101 -7.97 -5.21 -1.75
C GLU A 101 -7.54 -5.37 -0.29
N HIS A 102 -6.75 -4.40 0.16
CA HIS A 102 -6.43 -4.26 1.58
C HIS A 102 -7.72 -4.02 2.40
N PRO A 103 -7.81 -4.53 3.65
CA PRO A 103 -8.98 -4.34 4.52
C PRO A 103 -9.43 -2.88 4.66
N ALA A 104 -8.54 -1.89 4.55
CA ALA A 104 -8.90 -0.48 4.59
C ALA A 104 -9.85 -0.07 3.45
N VAL A 105 -9.59 -0.56 2.22
CA VAL A 105 -10.43 -0.31 1.05
C VAL A 105 -11.74 -1.11 1.13
N LEU A 106 -11.66 -2.38 1.53
CA LEU A 106 -12.86 -3.23 1.68
C LEU A 106 -13.82 -2.70 2.75
N ALA A 107 -13.28 -2.27 3.90
CA ALA A 107 -14.08 -1.70 4.99
C ALA A 107 -14.69 -0.34 4.60
N ALA A 108 -13.94 0.51 3.89
CA ALA A 108 -14.45 1.77 3.36
C ALA A 108 -15.59 1.51 2.35
N SER A 109 -15.42 0.51 1.48
CA SER A 109 -16.45 0.09 0.53
C SER A 109 -17.72 -0.42 1.22
N ALA A 110 -17.57 -1.27 2.25
CA ALA A 110 -18.71 -1.75 3.06
C ALA A 110 -19.40 -0.60 3.82
N ALA A 111 -18.67 0.44 4.23
CA ALA A 111 -19.27 1.63 4.82
C ALA A 111 -20.09 2.43 3.81
N LEU A 112 -19.67 2.49 2.54
CA LEU A 112 -20.44 3.09 1.46
C LEU A 112 -21.75 2.34 1.19
N GLU A 113 -21.76 1.01 1.25
CA GLU A 113 -23.00 0.20 1.11
C GLU A 113 -24.00 0.58 2.19
N LYS A 114 -23.56 0.74 3.45
CA LYS A 114 -24.41 1.20 4.56
C LYS A 114 -24.92 2.64 4.34
N ALA A 115 -24.20 3.44 3.56
CA ALA A 115 -24.59 4.80 3.17
C ALA A 115 -25.44 4.85 1.88
N GLY A 116 -25.90 3.69 1.37
CA GLY A 116 -26.79 3.57 0.22
C GLY A 116 -26.08 3.62 -1.14
N PHE A 117 -24.79 3.31 -1.19
CA PHE A 117 -24.08 3.04 -2.43
C PHE A 117 -24.15 1.55 -2.81
N THR A 118 -23.96 1.27 -4.08
CA THR A 118 -23.72 -0.08 -4.57
C THR A 118 -22.21 -0.26 -4.76
N VAL A 119 -21.66 -1.38 -4.33
CA VAL A 119 -20.25 -1.72 -4.54
C VAL A 119 -20.14 -2.98 -5.41
N THR A 120 -19.33 -2.92 -6.45
CA THR A 120 -18.94 -4.08 -7.25
C THR A 120 -17.51 -4.44 -6.96
N ALA A 121 -17.28 -5.60 -6.33
CA ALA A 121 -15.95 -6.18 -6.15
C ALA A 121 -15.60 -7.07 -7.33
N LEU A 122 -14.62 -6.66 -8.13
CA LEU A 122 -14.14 -7.41 -9.29
C LEU A 122 -13.40 -8.68 -8.85
N ARG A 123 -13.59 -9.75 -9.59
CA ARG A 123 -12.88 -11.01 -9.37
C ARG A 123 -11.50 -10.97 -10.01
N VAL A 124 -10.59 -11.75 -9.45
CA VAL A 124 -9.28 -12.05 -10.04
C VAL A 124 -9.24 -13.50 -10.48
N ASP A 125 -8.30 -13.85 -11.36
CA ASP A 125 -8.06 -15.24 -11.73
C ASP A 125 -7.28 -16.01 -10.66
N GLY A 126 -7.01 -17.30 -10.88
CA GLY A 126 -6.26 -18.16 -9.96
C GLY A 126 -4.81 -17.75 -9.71
N GLU A 127 -4.28 -16.84 -10.54
CA GLU A 127 -2.98 -16.23 -10.38
C GLU A 127 -3.04 -14.81 -9.76
N GLY A 128 -4.24 -14.32 -9.44
CA GLY A 128 -4.45 -13.00 -8.85
C GLY A 128 -4.49 -11.84 -9.85
N ARG A 129 -4.63 -12.11 -11.18
CA ARG A 129 -4.73 -11.06 -12.21
C ARG A 129 -6.14 -10.52 -12.30
N LEU A 130 -6.25 -9.23 -12.57
CA LEU A 130 -7.50 -8.56 -12.88
C LEU A 130 -7.59 -8.29 -14.38
N ASP A 131 -8.66 -8.81 -15.03
CA ASP A 131 -8.92 -8.57 -16.44
C ASP A 131 -9.55 -7.18 -16.66
N PRO A 132 -8.96 -6.29 -17.48
CA PRO A 132 -9.59 -5.01 -17.84
C PRO A 132 -10.98 -5.15 -18.49
N ALA A 133 -11.30 -6.29 -19.09
CA ALA A 133 -12.62 -6.55 -19.64
C ALA A 133 -13.68 -6.73 -18.53
N GLU A 134 -13.31 -7.27 -17.36
CA GLU A 134 -14.18 -7.34 -16.19
C GLU A 134 -14.54 -5.93 -15.70
N LEU A 135 -13.55 -5.05 -15.59
CA LEU A 135 -13.79 -3.65 -15.22
C LEU A 135 -14.73 -2.96 -16.23
N ARG A 136 -14.49 -3.14 -17.54
CA ARG A 136 -15.35 -2.54 -18.57
C ARG A 136 -16.80 -2.97 -18.46
N ARG A 137 -17.05 -4.26 -18.14
CA ARG A 137 -18.42 -4.79 -17.95
C ARG A 137 -19.08 -4.28 -16.67
N ALA A 138 -18.29 -3.99 -15.63
CA ALA A 138 -18.78 -3.53 -14.34
C ALA A 138 -19.12 -2.03 -14.31
N ILE A 139 -18.52 -1.21 -15.18
CA ILE A 139 -18.79 0.24 -15.22
C ILE A 139 -20.23 0.49 -15.65
N ARG A 140 -20.92 1.33 -14.85
CA ARG A 140 -22.31 1.75 -15.06
C ARG A 140 -22.38 3.27 -15.21
N PRO A 141 -23.50 3.85 -15.72
CA PRO A 141 -23.66 5.30 -15.83
C PRO A 141 -23.57 6.05 -14.49
N ASP A 142 -23.91 5.37 -13.37
CA ASP A 142 -23.84 5.91 -12.01
C ASP A 142 -22.55 5.52 -11.26
N THR A 143 -21.52 5.01 -11.93
CA THR A 143 -20.21 4.73 -11.35
C THR A 143 -19.47 6.04 -11.07
N VAL A 144 -19.06 6.26 -9.81
CA VAL A 144 -18.40 7.50 -9.36
C VAL A 144 -16.93 7.33 -8.98
N LEU A 145 -16.47 6.08 -8.78
CA LEU A 145 -15.08 5.76 -8.42
C LEU A 145 -14.75 4.33 -8.82
N VAL A 146 -13.53 4.14 -9.31
CA VAL A 146 -12.85 2.84 -9.39
C VAL A 146 -11.67 2.90 -8.42
N SER A 147 -11.57 1.95 -7.47
CA SER A 147 -10.49 1.85 -6.50
C SER A 147 -9.84 0.47 -6.59
N LEU A 148 -8.61 0.41 -7.08
CA LEU A 148 -7.86 -0.83 -7.33
C LEU A 148 -6.44 -0.69 -6.81
N MET A 149 -5.96 -1.66 -6.03
CA MET A 149 -4.57 -1.67 -5.57
C MET A 149 -3.59 -1.81 -6.75
N HIS A 150 -2.37 -1.27 -6.59
CA HIS A 150 -1.32 -1.47 -7.58
C HIS A 150 -0.63 -2.82 -7.41
N ALA A 151 -0.37 -3.22 -6.15
CA ALA A 151 0.27 -4.49 -5.83
C ALA A 151 -0.41 -5.15 -4.63
N ASN A 152 -0.67 -6.43 -4.74
CA ASN A 152 -1.26 -7.18 -3.64
C ASN A 152 -0.23 -7.39 -2.51
N ASN A 153 -0.63 -7.13 -1.27
CA ASN A 153 0.24 -7.19 -0.09
C ASN A 153 0.55 -8.62 0.37
N GLU A 154 -0.18 -9.63 -0.11
CA GLU A 154 0.02 -11.03 0.25
C GLU A 154 0.80 -11.80 -0.81
N THR A 155 0.40 -11.70 -2.07
CA THR A 155 1.02 -12.44 -3.19
C THR A 155 2.08 -11.63 -3.93
N GLY A 156 2.05 -10.30 -3.80
CA GLY A 156 2.89 -9.38 -4.55
C GLY A 156 2.43 -9.10 -5.97
N VAL A 157 1.39 -9.74 -6.47
CA VAL A 157 0.90 -9.60 -7.86
C VAL A 157 0.58 -8.15 -8.18
N LEU A 158 1.05 -7.68 -9.33
CA LEU A 158 0.84 -6.33 -9.85
C LEU A 158 -0.38 -6.29 -10.77
N PHE A 159 -1.21 -5.26 -10.62
CA PHE A 159 -2.26 -4.96 -11.59
C PHE A 159 -1.74 -4.05 -12.70
N ASP A 160 -2.21 -4.25 -13.92
CA ASP A 160 -1.95 -3.37 -15.06
C ASP A 160 -2.80 -2.08 -14.93
N LEU A 161 -2.38 -1.19 -14.03
CA LEU A 161 -3.10 0.05 -13.76
C LEU A 161 -3.27 0.95 -14.99
N PRO A 162 -2.26 1.11 -15.87
CA PRO A 162 -2.45 1.90 -17.09
C PRO A 162 -3.62 1.42 -17.95
N ALA A 163 -3.73 0.10 -18.17
CA ALA A 163 -4.84 -0.48 -18.92
C ALA A 163 -6.18 -0.32 -18.20
N LEU A 164 -6.21 -0.54 -16.87
CA LEU A 164 -7.41 -0.38 -16.05
C LEU A 164 -7.87 1.08 -15.97
N ALA A 165 -6.93 2.02 -15.78
CA ALA A 165 -7.22 3.44 -15.76
C ALA A 165 -7.77 3.94 -17.09
N ALA A 166 -7.21 3.49 -18.22
CA ALA A 166 -7.72 3.82 -19.55
C ALA A 166 -9.19 3.39 -19.74
N VAL A 167 -9.57 2.21 -19.21
CA VAL A 167 -10.96 1.73 -19.24
C VAL A 167 -11.88 2.63 -18.43
N ALA A 168 -11.49 3.00 -17.21
CA ALA A 168 -12.30 3.87 -16.33
C ALA A 168 -12.42 5.28 -16.90
N HIS A 169 -11.33 5.85 -17.41
CA HIS A 169 -11.32 7.21 -17.99
C HIS A 169 -12.14 7.30 -19.28
N ALA A 170 -12.23 6.24 -20.08
CA ALA A 170 -13.13 6.21 -21.23
C ALA A 170 -14.60 6.41 -20.83
N ALA A 171 -14.97 6.06 -19.58
CA ALA A 171 -16.27 6.31 -18.99
C ALA A 171 -16.31 7.57 -18.09
N ARG A 172 -15.20 8.35 -18.02
CA ARG A 172 -15.04 9.54 -17.17
C ARG A 172 -15.15 9.26 -15.66
N VAL A 173 -14.76 8.06 -15.24
CA VAL A 173 -14.75 7.65 -13.85
C VAL A 173 -13.33 7.84 -13.30
N PRO A 174 -13.13 8.54 -12.17
CA PRO A 174 -11.84 8.69 -11.54
C PRO A 174 -11.34 7.36 -10.97
N VAL A 175 -10.00 7.22 -10.96
CA VAL A 175 -9.31 6.01 -10.51
C VAL A 175 -8.46 6.32 -9.29
N HIS A 176 -8.70 5.60 -8.20
CA HIS A 176 -7.84 5.52 -7.03
C HIS A 176 -7.01 4.23 -7.07
N THR A 177 -5.76 4.32 -6.62
CA THR A 177 -4.92 3.14 -6.37
C THR A 177 -4.29 3.17 -4.99
N ASP A 178 -4.38 2.03 -4.29
CA ASP A 178 -3.52 1.75 -3.13
C ASP A 178 -2.14 1.31 -3.65
N ALA A 179 -1.15 2.22 -3.54
CA ALA A 179 0.24 1.96 -3.91
C ALA A 179 1.14 1.71 -2.69
N VAL A 180 0.57 1.47 -1.52
CA VAL A 180 1.30 1.29 -0.25
C VAL A 180 2.37 0.19 -0.35
N GLN A 181 2.09 -0.89 -1.06
CA GLN A 181 3.05 -1.97 -1.23
C GLN A 181 4.00 -1.80 -2.42
N SER A 182 3.63 -1.02 -3.42
CA SER A 182 4.37 -0.89 -4.67
C SER A 182 5.31 0.30 -4.70
N PHE A 183 4.96 1.42 -4.04
CA PHE A 183 5.77 2.63 -4.03
C PHE A 183 7.17 2.37 -3.45
N GLY A 184 8.20 2.86 -4.16
CA GLY A 184 9.60 2.64 -3.80
C GLY A 184 10.17 1.24 -4.09
N LYS A 185 9.35 0.32 -4.65
CA LYS A 185 9.76 -1.07 -4.97
C LYS A 185 9.67 -1.39 -6.44
N VAL A 186 8.68 -0.81 -7.13
CA VAL A 186 8.52 -0.84 -8.58
C VAL A 186 8.28 0.58 -9.08
N PRO A 187 8.34 0.85 -10.40
CA PRO A 187 8.04 2.18 -10.92
C PRO A 187 6.61 2.62 -10.55
N VAL A 188 6.51 3.75 -9.86
CA VAL A 188 5.24 4.36 -9.47
C VAL A 188 5.33 5.86 -9.71
N ARG A 189 4.73 6.31 -10.81
CA ARG A 189 4.54 7.72 -11.12
C ARG A 189 3.10 7.92 -11.57
N VAL A 190 2.42 8.91 -11.01
CA VAL A 190 1.00 9.12 -11.26
C VAL A 190 0.65 9.36 -12.74
N PRO A 191 1.45 10.09 -13.55
CA PRO A 191 1.15 10.22 -14.97
C PRO A 191 1.31 8.91 -15.74
N ASP A 192 2.24 8.05 -15.35
CA ASP A 192 2.51 6.78 -16.04
C ASP A 192 1.45 5.73 -15.71
N LEU A 193 0.94 5.74 -14.47
CA LEU A 193 -0.16 4.87 -14.03
C LEU A 193 -1.54 5.34 -14.51
N GLY A 194 -1.66 6.61 -14.86
CA GLY A 194 -2.92 7.20 -15.29
C GLY A 194 -3.97 7.34 -14.18
N VAL A 195 -3.58 7.32 -12.91
CA VAL A 195 -4.52 7.39 -11.77
C VAL A 195 -4.82 8.83 -11.35
N ASP A 196 -5.96 9.02 -10.71
CA ASP A 196 -6.41 10.33 -10.19
C ASP A 196 -6.15 10.48 -8.70
N LEU A 197 -6.07 9.36 -7.96
CA LEU A 197 -5.70 9.32 -6.54
C LEU A 197 -4.74 8.15 -6.30
N LEU A 198 -3.79 8.36 -5.37
CA LEU A 198 -2.82 7.34 -5.01
C LEU A 198 -2.49 7.41 -3.52
N SER A 199 -2.69 6.29 -2.82
CA SER A 199 -2.36 6.14 -1.40
C SER A 199 -0.95 5.59 -1.21
N LEU A 200 -0.22 6.13 -0.22
CA LEU A 200 1.08 5.60 0.20
C LEU A 200 1.30 5.72 1.70
N SER A 201 2.26 4.93 2.23
CA SER A 201 2.56 4.85 3.67
C SER A 201 4.06 4.76 3.94
N GLY A 202 4.55 5.60 4.87
CA GLY A 202 5.98 5.71 5.16
C GLY A 202 6.60 4.43 5.71
N HIS A 203 5.93 3.74 6.64
CA HIS A 203 6.50 2.54 7.28
C HIS A 203 6.70 1.35 6.33
N LYS A 204 6.24 1.41 5.08
CA LYS A 204 6.49 0.37 4.06
C LYS A 204 7.78 0.62 3.26
N ILE A 205 8.34 1.83 3.36
CA ILE A 205 9.53 2.26 2.63
C ILE A 205 10.68 2.74 3.53
N GLY A 206 10.67 2.32 4.81
CA GLY A 206 11.68 2.74 5.79
C GLY A 206 11.46 4.15 6.37
N GLY A 207 10.26 4.71 6.19
CA GLY A 207 9.82 5.95 6.82
C GLY A 207 9.16 5.72 8.17
N PRO A 208 8.77 6.81 8.88
CA PRO A 208 8.16 6.70 10.20
C PRO A 208 6.76 6.08 10.12
N ALA A 209 6.44 5.23 11.11
CA ALA A 209 5.07 4.83 11.36
C ALA A 209 4.21 6.05 11.70
N GLY A 210 2.92 6.04 11.35
CA GLY A 210 2.06 7.20 11.53
C GLY A 210 2.28 8.30 10.47
N SER A 211 2.91 7.97 9.33
CA SER A 211 3.04 8.84 8.16
C SER A 211 2.49 8.19 6.90
N GLY A 212 1.87 8.99 6.07
CA GLY A 212 1.37 8.62 4.77
C GLY A 212 0.98 9.84 3.95
N ALA A 213 0.63 9.63 2.72
CA ALA A 213 0.09 10.67 1.85
C ALA A 213 -0.96 10.11 0.89
N LEU A 214 -1.88 10.98 0.51
CA LEU A 214 -2.80 10.78 -0.59
C LEU A 214 -2.46 11.79 -1.69
N TYR A 215 -2.10 11.31 -2.87
CA TYR A 215 -2.11 12.11 -4.08
C TYR A 215 -3.57 12.28 -4.54
N VAL A 216 -3.95 13.49 -4.88
CA VAL A 216 -5.28 13.85 -5.40
C VAL A 216 -5.09 14.77 -6.59
N ARG A 217 -5.36 14.29 -7.80
CA ARG A 217 -5.25 15.09 -9.03
C ARG A 217 -6.10 16.35 -8.92
N SER A 218 -5.57 17.47 -9.40
CA SER A 218 -6.30 18.74 -9.49
C SER A 218 -7.64 18.55 -10.21
N GLY A 219 -8.71 19.11 -9.62
CA GLY A 219 -10.08 18.98 -10.12
C GLY A 219 -10.86 17.75 -9.60
N VAL A 220 -10.24 16.80 -8.92
CA VAL A 220 -10.95 15.71 -8.26
C VAL A 220 -11.65 16.24 -7.00
N ARG A 221 -12.98 16.08 -6.93
CA ARG A 221 -13.78 16.44 -5.75
C ARG A 221 -13.54 15.46 -4.63
N LEU A 222 -13.23 15.96 -3.44
CA LEU A 222 -12.92 15.16 -2.25
C LEU A 222 -13.64 15.76 -1.03
N ALA A 223 -14.49 15.01 -0.38
CA ALA A 223 -15.10 15.38 0.89
C ALA A 223 -14.15 14.98 2.05
N PRO A 224 -13.80 15.90 2.98
CA PRO A 224 -12.94 15.58 4.10
C PRO A 224 -13.58 14.51 4.98
N ARG A 225 -12.74 13.61 5.54
CA ARG A 225 -13.18 12.57 6.47
C ARG A 225 -12.83 12.89 7.92
N LEU A 226 -11.81 13.71 8.12
CA LEU A 226 -11.45 14.29 9.42
C LEU A 226 -11.80 15.78 9.38
N LEU A 227 -12.77 16.19 10.21
CA LEU A 227 -13.32 17.53 10.21
C LEU A 227 -12.66 18.41 11.28
N GLY A 228 -12.47 19.70 11.00
CA GLY A 228 -11.84 20.64 11.93
C GLY A 228 -11.36 21.91 11.22
N GLY A 229 -10.10 22.30 11.46
CA GLY A 229 -9.49 23.47 10.82
C GLY A 229 -9.18 23.28 9.34
N SER A 230 -8.64 24.33 8.71
CA SER A 230 -8.38 24.39 7.26
C SER A 230 -7.03 23.75 6.83
N GLN A 231 -6.43 22.92 7.67
CA GLN A 231 -5.19 22.21 7.32
C GLN A 231 -5.38 21.37 6.06
N GLU A 232 -4.28 21.04 5.40
CA GLU A 232 -4.29 20.27 4.15
C GLU A 232 -5.31 20.80 3.13
N ARG A 233 -5.51 22.12 3.10
CA ARG A 233 -6.48 22.82 2.21
C ARG A 233 -7.90 22.31 2.38
N GLU A 234 -8.36 22.20 3.62
CA GLU A 234 -9.70 21.72 4.02
C GLU A 234 -9.99 20.25 3.62
N ARG A 235 -8.96 19.49 3.19
CA ARG A 235 -9.12 18.08 2.83
C ARG A 235 -8.87 17.13 4.00
N ARG A 236 -8.04 17.58 4.99
CA ARG A 236 -7.73 16.81 6.18
C ARG A 236 -7.38 17.75 7.34
N ALA A 237 -8.26 17.87 8.32
CA ALA A 237 -8.07 18.75 9.46
C ALA A 237 -7.10 18.17 10.50
N GLY A 238 -6.67 19.02 11.42
CA GLY A 238 -5.75 18.69 12.52
C GLY A 238 -4.33 19.15 12.23
N THR A 239 -3.61 19.51 13.29
CA THR A 239 -2.22 19.98 13.22
C THR A 239 -1.36 18.97 12.45
N GLU A 240 -0.61 19.45 11.48
CA GLU A 240 0.24 18.64 10.63
C GLU A 240 1.40 18.04 11.43
N ASN A 241 1.68 16.78 11.25
CA ASN A 241 2.84 16.11 11.81
C ASN A 241 4.08 16.41 10.95
N LEU A 242 4.73 17.54 11.23
CA LEU A 242 5.84 18.04 10.44
C LEU A 242 6.99 17.04 10.33
N ALA A 243 7.38 16.42 11.45
CA ALA A 243 8.47 15.44 11.44
C ALA A 243 8.13 14.21 10.59
N ALA A 244 6.87 13.75 10.64
CA ALA A 244 6.40 12.64 9.82
C ALA A 244 6.35 13.01 8.33
N ALA A 245 5.98 14.24 7.98
CA ALA A 245 5.99 14.71 6.59
C ALA A 245 7.42 14.77 6.02
N VAL A 246 8.37 15.33 6.78
CA VAL A 246 9.79 15.37 6.42
C VAL A 246 10.35 13.94 6.29
N GLY A 247 10.07 13.08 7.27
CA GLY A 247 10.51 11.69 7.25
C GLY A 247 9.93 10.89 6.08
N LEU A 248 8.67 11.12 5.72
CA LEU A 248 8.04 10.47 4.57
C LEU A 248 8.70 10.89 3.25
N ALA A 249 8.97 12.20 3.07
CA ALA A 249 9.63 12.71 1.87
C ALA A 249 11.06 12.15 1.73
N ALA A 250 11.84 12.13 2.83
CA ALA A 250 13.18 11.55 2.85
C ALA A 250 13.16 10.04 2.56
N ALA A 251 12.20 9.30 3.13
CA ALA A 251 12.05 7.87 2.87
C ALA A 251 11.68 7.59 1.40
N ALA A 252 10.80 8.41 0.83
CA ALA A 252 10.41 8.33 -0.57
C ALA A 252 11.61 8.54 -1.51
N GLU A 253 12.42 9.58 -1.26
CA GLU A 253 13.63 9.86 -2.02
C GLU A 253 14.61 8.68 -2.01
N LEU A 254 14.95 8.18 -0.81
CA LEU A 254 15.87 7.05 -0.66
C LEU A 254 15.33 5.78 -1.33
N ALA A 255 14.05 5.49 -1.15
CA ALA A 255 13.43 4.31 -1.74
C ALA A 255 13.45 4.35 -3.28
N LEU A 256 13.23 5.52 -3.89
CA LEU A 256 13.27 5.68 -5.35
C LEU A 256 14.71 5.69 -5.89
N ALA A 257 15.66 6.32 -5.19
CA ALA A 257 17.07 6.35 -5.59
C ALA A 257 17.70 4.95 -5.62
N GLU A 258 17.31 4.08 -4.68
CA GLU A 258 17.88 2.74 -4.53
C GLU A 258 17.03 1.65 -5.20
N ARG A 259 15.85 1.98 -5.72
CA ARG A 259 14.82 1.06 -6.20
C ARG A 259 15.33 -0.01 -7.15
N GLU A 260 16.08 0.36 -8.19
CA GLU A 260 16.48 -0.57 -9.25
C GLU A 260 17.45 -1.63 -8.72
N ALA A 261 18.46 -1.20 -7.96
CA ALA A 261 19.43 -2.10 -7.36
C ALA A 261 18.79 -3.03 -6.33
N GLU A 262 17.92 -2.47 -5.45
CA GLU A 262 17.20 -3.25 -4.45
C GLU A 262 16.18 -4.21 -5.08
N ALA A 263 15.46 -3.81 -6.10
CA ALA A 263 14.53 -4.68 -6.80
C ALA A 263 15.24 -5.88 -7.43
N ALA A 264 16.37 -5.67 -8.10
CA ALA A 264 17.17 -6.76 -8.69
C ALA A 264 17.71 -7.71 -7.60
N ARG A 265 18.25 -7.16 -6.52
CA ARG A 265 18.79 -7.95 -5.39
C ARG A 265 17.69 -8.76 -4.69
N LEU A 266 16.57 -8.15 -4.36
CA LEU A 266 15.47 -8.79 -3.66
C LEU A 266 14.78 -9.84 -4.53
N CYS A 267 14.66 -9.60 -5.84
CA CYS A 267 14.15 -10.58 -6.78
C CYS A 267 15.02 -11.85 -6.79
N ALA A 268 16.34 -11.68 -6.88
CA ALA A 268 17.26 -12.82 -6.87
C ALA A 268 17.20 -13.62 -5.54
N LEU A 269 17.11 -12.93 -4.39
CA LEU A 269 16.97 -13.58 -3.08
C LEU A 269 15.63 -14.31 -2.96
N ARG A 270 14.52 -13.71 -3.39
CA ARG A 270 13.19 -14.32 -3.39
C ARG A 270 13.17 -15.58 -4.27
N ASP A 271 13.69 -15.48 -5.49
CA ASP A 271 13.70 -16.60 -6.43
C ASP A 271 14.57 -17.75 -5.92
N THR A 272 15.68 -17.43 -5.24
CA THR A 272 16.52 -18.42 -4.56
C THR A 272 15.77 -19.10 -3.42
N LEU A 273 15.05 -18.34 -2.58
CA LEU A 273 14.22 -18.87 -1.50
C LEU A 273 13.18 -19.85 -2.05
N GLU A 274 12.41 -19.42 -3.06
CA GLU A 274 11.36 -20.22 -3.68
C GLU A 274 11.92 -21.52 -4.26
N ALA A 275 12.99 -21.44 -5.03
CA ALA A 275 13.62 -22.61 -5.64
C ALA A 275 14.09 -23.63 -4.60
N ARG A 276 14.77 -23.18 -3.53
CA ARG A 276 15.27 -24.05 -2.47
C ARG A 276 14.17 -24.70 -1.64
N VAL A 277 13.12 -23.93 -1.33
CA VAL A 277 11.96 -24.48 -0.59
C VAL A 277 11.26 -25.54 -1.43
N GLN A 278 11.03 -25.28 -2.73
CA GLN A 278 10.40 -26.25 -3.63
C GLN A 278 11.27 -27.51 -3.90
N GLU A 279 12.60 -27.35 -3.93
CA GLU A 279 13.52 -28.48 -4.06
C GLU A 279 13.50 -29.40 -2.83
N ARG A 280 13.45 -28.79 -1.63
CA ARG A 280 13.56 -29.53 -0.35
C ARG A 280 12.23 -30.06 0.16
N ILE A 281 11.12 -29.43 -0.20
CA ILE A 281 9.78 -29.77 0.32
C ILE A 281 8.84 -30.03 -0.86
N PRO A 282 8.60 -31.33 -1.17
CA PRO A 282 7.72 -31.71 -2.28
C PRO A 282 6.30 -31.15 -2.13
N GLY A 283 5.76 -30.64 -3.22
CA GLY A 283 4.37 -30.15 -3.28
C GLY A 283 4.18 -28.70 -2.84
N VAL A 284 5.24 -28.01 -2.40
CA VAL A 284 5.14 -26.55 -2.13
C VAL A 284 4.87 -25.80 -3.42
N ALA A 285 3.87 -24.90 -3.36
CA ALA A 285 3.48 -24.07 -4.49
C ALA A 285 3.64 -22.58 -4.16
N VAL A 286 3.98 -21.77 -5.16
CA VAL A 286 3.97 -20.31 -5.07
C VAL A 286 2.60 -19.79 -5.51
N ASN A 287 1.92 -19.01 -4.66
CA ASN A 287 0.67 -18.36 -5.01
C ASN A 287 0.96 -17.05 -5.76
N GLY A 288 0.38 -16.86 -6.94
CA GLY A 288 0.62 -15.68 -7.77
C GLY A 288 2.03 -15.63 -8.37
N GLY A 289 2.65 -16.78 -8.61
CA GLY A 289 4.02 -16.87 -9.14
C GLY A 289 4.16 -16.54 -10.63
N GLY A 290 3.09 -16.65 -11.41
CA GLY A 290 3.10 -16.47 -12.87
C GLY A 290 3.07 -15.01 -13.34
N PRO A 291 2.29 -14.10 -12.75
CA PRO A 291 2.21 -12.70 -13.16
C PRO A 291 3.45 -11.87 -12.77
N PRO A 292 3.59 -10.65 -13.33
CA PRO A 292 4.47 -9.64 -12.75
C PRO A 292 4.11 -9.41 -11.28
N ARG A 293 5.13 -9.37 -10.41
CA ARG A 293 4.94 -9.23 -8.95
C ARG A 293 6.05 -8.43 -8.30
N LEU A 294 5.80 -7.97 -7.09
CA LEU A 294 6.78 -7.26 -6.27
C LEU A 294 8.06 -8.10 -6.10
N PRO A 295 9.25 -7.48 -6.15
CA PRO A 295 10.52 -8.20 -6.09
C PRO A 295 10.76 -8.93 -4.77
N GLN A 296 10.21 -8.40 -3.66
CA GLN A 296 10.49 -8.88 -2.31
C GLN A 296 9.48 -9.88 -1.76
N THR A 297 8.34 -10.11 -2.45
CA THR A 297 7.21 -10.85 -1.86
C THR A 297 7.12 -12.26 -2.44
N SER A 298 7.02 -13.25 -1.56
CA SER A 298 6.66 -14.63 -1.87
C SER A 298 5.50 -15.08 -1.01
N ASN A 299 4.54 -15.79 -1.59
CA ASN A 299 3.45 -16.45 -0.89
C ASN A 299 3.55 -17.95 -1.16
N LEU A 300 3.90 -18.71 -0.13
CA LEU A 300 4.23 -20.13 -0.24
C LEU A 300 3.16 -20.98 0.44
N ALA A 301 2.61 -21.94 -0.30
CA ALA A 301 1.63 -22.89 0.20
C ALA A 301 2.31 -24.24 0.50
N PHE A 302 2.22 -24.69 1.74
CA PHE A 302 2.80 -25.95 2.22
C PHE A 302 1.69 -27.00 2.35
N PRO A 303 1.79 -28.14 1.66
CA PRO A 303 0.76 -29.17 1.70
C PRO A 303 0.71 -29.86 3.09
N GLY A 304 -0.52 -30.07 3.60
CA GLY A 304 -0.73 -30.81 4.86
C GLY A 304 -0.30 -30.09 6.13
N VAL A 305 -0.06 -28.75 6.05
CA VAL A 305 0.36 -27.92 7.19
C VAL A 305 -0.64 -26.78 7.38
N GLU A 306 -0.94 -26.45 8.62
CA GLU A 306 -1.70 -25.23 8.96
C GLU A 306 -0.71 -24.05 9.13
N ALA A 307 -0.99 -22.93 8.49
CA ALA A 307 -0.10 -21.77 8.49
C ALA A 307 0.20 -21.24 9.90
N GLU A 308 -0.78 -21.30 10.82
CA GLU A 308 -0.60 -20.87 12.20
C GLU A 308 0.47 -21.71 12.92
N GLU A 309 0.39 -23.03 12.80
CA GLU A 309 1.38 -23.95 13.39
C GLU A 309 2.78 -23.73 12.81
N LEU A 310 2.84 -23.54 11.47
CA LEU A 310 4.09 -23.26 10.78
C LEU A 310 4.71 -21.94 11.24
N LEU A 311 3.94 -20.88 11.37
CA LEU A 311 4.42 -19.57 11.82
C LEU A 311 4.93 -19.62 13.26
N VAL A 312 4.25 -20.34 14.16
CA VAL A 312 4.73 -20.56 15.53
C VAL A 312 6.07 -21.33 15.53
N ALA A 313 6.19 -22.36 14.71
CA ALA A 313 7.44 -23.13 14.60
C ALA A 313 8.58 -22.27 14.04
N LEU A 314 8.32 -21.43 13.02
CA LEU A 314 9.29 -20.51 12.45
C LEU A 314 9.73 -19.45 13.46
N ASP A 315 8.80 -18.85 14.23
CA ASP A 315 9.14 -17.88 15.27
C ASP A 315 10.02 -18.49 16.37
N LEU A 316 9.70 -19.72 16.82
CA LEU A 316 10.54 -20.47 17.76
C LEU A 316 11.94 -20.80 17.19
N ALA A 317 12.03 -20.96 15.87
CA ALA A 317 13.32 -21.13 15.17
C ALA A 317 14.05 -19.78 14.95
N GLY A 318 13.38 -18.63 15.15
CA GLY A 318 13.94 -17.30 15.03
C GLY A 318 13.60 -16.58 13.72
N PHE A 319 12.63 -17.07 12.94
CA PHE A 319 12.18 -16.46 11.68
C PHE A 319 10.84 -15.77 11.86
N ALA A 320 10.75 -14.49 11.51
CA ALA A 320 9.51 -13.72 11.54
C ALA A 320 8.88 -13.66 10.13
N CYS A 321 7.75 -14.32 9.96
CA CYS A 321 6.93 -14.35 8.73
C CYS A 321 5.45 -14.06 9.06
N SER A 322 4.60 -13.95 8.06
CA SER A 322 3.15 -13.71 8.22
C SER A 322 2.30 -14.69 7.41
N ALA A 323 1.04 -14.87 7.81
CA ALA A 323 0.02 -15.59 7.03
C ALA A 323 -0.94 -14.59 6.34
N GLY A 324 -0.45 -13.71 5.49
CA GLY A 324 -1.31 -12.76 4.81
C GLY A 324 -1.84 -11.63 5.70
N ALA A 325 -3.13 -11.58 6.00
CA ALA A 325 -3.70 -10.56 6.87
C ALA A 325 -3.45 -10.90 8.35
N ALA A 326 -2.73 -10.06 9.07
CA ALA A 326 -2.62 -10.15 10.53
C ALA A 326 -3.97 -9.80 11.16
N CYS A 327 -4.63 -10.78 11.80
CA CYS A 327 -5.90 -10.54 12.50
C CYS A 327 -5.71 -10.00 13.91
N SER A 328 -6.50 -9.00 14.25
CA SER A 328 -6.59 -8.38 15.58
C SER A 328 -7.27 -9.27 16.63
N SER A 329 -7.82 -10.43 16.26
CA SER A 329 -8.65 -11.29 17.13
C SER A 329 -7.96 -12.55 17.66
N GLY A 330 -6.68 -12.78 17.36
CA GLY A 330 -5.92 -13.91 17.91
C GLY A 330 -6.13 -15.26 17.23
N ALA A 331 -7.09 -15.41 16.32
CA ALA A 331 -7.24 -16.58 15.45
C ALA A 331 -6.96 -16.15 14.01
N LEU A 332 -6.12 -16.92 13.28
CA LEU A 332 -5.85 -16.68 11.87
C LEU A 332 -7.06 -17.03 11.03
N GLU A 333 -7.77 -16.02 10.51
CA GLU A 333 -8.77 -16.28 9.47
C GLU A 333 -8.06 -16.61 8.13
N PRO A 334 -8.59 -17.57 7.36
CA PRO A 334 -8.06 -17.89 6.05
C PRO A 334 -8.05 -16.66 5.14
N SER A 335 -6.94 -16.44 4.44
CA SER A 335 -6.74 -15.27 3.55
C SER A 335 -7.92 -15.06 2.61
N HIS A 336 -8.52 -13.85 2.67
CA HIS A 336 -9.57 -13.45 1.73
C HIS A 336 -9.03 -13.33 0.30
N VAL A 337 -7.75 -12.94 0.14
CA VAL A 337 -7.05 -12.83 -1.14
C VAL A 337 -6.97 -14.20 -1.82
N LEU A 338 -6.42 -15.20 -1.13
CA LEU A 338 -6.25 -16.54 -1.68
C LEU A 338 -7.59 -17.23 -1.95
N ARG A 339 -8.61 -16.96 -1.13
CA ARG A 339 -9.99 -17.39 -1.39
C ARG A 339 -10.58 -16.72 -2.63
N ALA A 340 -10.36 -15.41 -2.79
CA ALA A 340 -10.82 -14.66 -3.97
C ALA A 340 -10.14 -15.11 -5.27
N MET A 341 -8.91 -15.62 -5.19
CA MET A 341 -8.20 -16.29 -6.30
C MET A 341 -8.77 -17.68 -6.62
N GLY A 342 -9.73 -18.19 -5.83
CA GLY A 342 -10.33 -19.52 -6.06
C GLY A 342 -9.42 -20.68 -5.73
N LEU A 343 -8.39 -20.47 -4.89
CA LEU A 343 -7.47 -21.54 -4.50
C LEU A 343 -8.16 -22.57 -3.59
N PRO A 344 -7.78 -23.86 -3.66
CA PRO A 344 -8.33 -24.92 -2.81
C PRO A 344 -8.16 -24.57 -1.31
N PRO A 345 -9.13 -24.93 -0.45
CA PRO A 345 -9.11 -24.58 0.98
C PRO A 345 -7.84 -25.05 1.71
N GLU A 346 -7.32 -26.23 1.39
CA GLU A 346 -6.09 -26.76 1.96
C GLU A 346 -4.87 -25.92 1.57
N ARG A 347 -4.82 -25.40 0.32
CA ARG A 347 -3.76 -24.52 -0.15
C ARG A 347 -3.84 -23.16 0.56
N VAL A 348 -5.05 -22.63 0.78
CA VAL A 348 -5.26 -21.38 1.53
C VAL A 348 -4.78 -21.52 2.97
N ARG A 349 -5.14 -22.61 3.66
CA ARG A 349 -4.76 -22.85 5.07
C ARG A 349 -3.26 -23.04 5.26
N GLY A 350 -2.58 -23.69 4.31
CA GLY A 350 -1.14 -23.94 4.38
C GLY A 350 -0.27 -22.81 3.84
N SER A 351 -0.81 -21.62 3.57
CA SER A 351 -0.09 -20.52 2.93
C SER A 351 0.49 -19.53 3.93
N ILE A 352 1.78 -19.22 3.78
CA ILE A 352 2.46 -18.13 4.50
C ILE A 352 3.04 -17.12 3.51
N ARG A 353 3.17 -15.88 3.98
CA ARG A 353 3.89 -14.83 3.25
C ARG A 353 5.28 -14.63 3.83
N VAL A 354 6.29 -14.66 2.96
CA VAL A 354 7.65 -14.24 3.22
C VAL A 354 7.90 -12.95 2.47
N SER A 355 8.35 -11.91 3.15
CA SER A 355 8.67 -10.64 2.50
C SER A 355 10.03 -10.11 2.95
N LEU A 356 10.92 -9.99 1.99
CA LEU A 356 12.30 -9.60 2.16
C LEU A 356 12.44 -8.08 2.22
N GLY A 357 13.59 -7.60 2.69
CA GLY A 357 13.85 -6.17 2.74
C GLY A 357 15.32 -5.80 2.67
N ARG A 358 15.62 -4.52 2.89
CA ARG A 358 16.95 -3.94 2.75
C ARG A 358 18.03 -4.70 3.55
N ALA A 359 17.73 -5.13 4.78
CA ALA A 359 18.68 -5.82 5.63
C ALA A 359 18.75 -7.34 5.39
N THR A 360 17.87 -7.90 4.56
CA THR A 360 17.88 -9.33 4.28
C THR A 360 19.11 -9.71 3.47
N THR A 361 19.86 -10.73 3.95
CA THR A 361 21.08 -11.25 3.31
C THR A 361 20.86 -12.61 2.66
N ALA A 362 21.81 -13.04 1.83
CA ALA A 362 21.78 -14.38 1.24
C ALA A 362 21.88 -15.48 2.30
N GLU A 363 22.70 -15.26 3.34
CA GLU A 363 22.84 -16.19 4.47
C GLU A 363 21.55 -16.33 5.29
N GLU A 364 20.72 -15.28 5.35
CA GLU A 364 19.41 -15.32 6.00
C GLU A 364 18.37 -16.08 5.18
N VAL A 365 18.51 -16.04 3.86
CA VAL A 365 17.68 -16.85 2.94
C VAL A 365 18.12 -18.31 2.92
N ASP A 366 19.42 -18.58 3.16
CA ASP A 366 19.99 -19.92 3.19
C ASP A 366 19.67 -20.69 4.48
N ALA A 367 19.41 -19.97 5.57
CA ALA A 367 19.18 -20.54 6.90
C ALA A 367 17.83 -21.23 7.02
#